data_06170a2fa78020cbf12dff9bead21ff9
#
_entry.id   06170a2fa78020cbf12dff9bead21ff9
#
_cell.length_a   1.000
_cell.length_b   1.000
_cell.length_c   1.000
_cell.angle_alpha   90.00
_cell.angle_beta   90.00
_cell.angle_gamma   90.00
#
_symmetry.space_group_name_H-M   'P 1'
#
loop_
_entity.id
_entity.type
_entity.pdbx_description
1 polymer ?
#
loop_
_entity_poly.entity_id
_entity_poly.type
_entity_poly.pdbx_seq_one_letter_code
_entity_poly.pdbx_strand_id
1 'polypeptide(L)' 'MAIDLAAALQRFPRYALLDGPTPIQRLAGLEAALGAAANGVRLYVKRDDHMSLGGGGNKLRKLEYLLGEARGMGADTVVT' A
#
# COMPACT_ATOMS: atom_id res chain seq x y z
N MET A 1 -22.48 5.03 -8.93
CA MET A 1 -21.51 6.08 -9.28
C MET A 1 -20.09 5.55 -9.11
N ALA A 2 -19.31 5.63 -10.14
CA ALA A 2 -17.91 5.23 -10.07
C ALA A 2 -17.06 6.38 -9.51
N ILE A 3 -16.18 6.08 -8.54
CA ILE A 3 -15.22 7.03 -7.99
C ILE A 3 -13.87 6.74 -8.62
N ASP A 4 -13.26 7.75 -9.22
CA ASP A 4 -11.86 7.67 -9.64
C ASP A 4 -11.00 7.89 -8.38
N LEU A 5 -10.58 6.79 -7.79
CA LEU A 5 -9.80 6.80 -6.55
C LEU A 5 -8.45 7.49 -6.73
N ALA A 6 -7.80 7.27 -7.87
CA ALA A 6 -6.51 7.91 -8.15
C ALA A 6 -6.63 9.42 -8.20
N ALA A 7 -7.65 9.94 -8.89
CA ALA A 7 -7.93 11.37 -8.94
C ALA A 7 -8.29 11.93 -7.57
N ALA A 8 -9.07 11.19 -6.78
CA ALA A 8 -9.43 11.60 -5.42
C ALA A 8 -8.20 11.71 -4.51
N LEU A 9 -7.26 10.78 -4.61
CA LEU A 9 -6.04 10.79 -3.81
C LEU A 9 -5.10 11.92 -4.19
N GLN A 10 -5.11 12.39 -5.43
CA GLN A 10 -4.27 13.51 -5.87
C GLN A 10 -4.59 14.84 -5.17
N ARG A 11 -5.74 14.95 -4.52
CA ARG A 11 -6.11 16.14 -3.75
C ARG A 11 -5.40 16.24 -2.41
N PHE A 12 -4.75 15.16 -1.97
CA PHE A 12 -4.04 15.11 -0.71
C PHE A 12 -2.54 15.24 -0.93
N PRO A 13 -1.83 16.09 -0.18
CA PRO A 13 -0.38 16.19 -0.28
C PRO A 13 0.28 14.85 0.11
N ARG A 14 1.28 14.47 -0.66
CA ARG A 14 1.99 13.21 -0.46
C ARG A 14 3.50 13.42 -0.49
N TYR A 15 4.19 12.87 0.48
CA TYR A 15 5.64 12.77 0.50
C TYR A 15 6.04 11.38 0.03
N ALA A 16 6.69 11.28 -1.13
CA ALA A 16 6.98 9.98 -1.74
C ALA A 16 8.04 9.22 -0.93
N LEU A 17 7.65 8.09 -0.36
CA LEU A 17 8.51 7.17 0.38
C LEU A 17 8.65 5.81 -0.33
N LEU A 18 7.69 5.48 -1.18
CA LEU A 18 7.66 4.20 -1.89
C LEU A 18 8.45 4.29 -3.19
N ASP A 19 9.16 3.21 -3.52
CA ASP A 19 9.94 3.11 -4.76
C ASP A 19 9.05 2.89 -5.98
N GLY A 20 7.81 2.51 -5.78
CA GLY A 20 6.85 2.21 -6.83
C GLY A 20 5.77 1.27 -6.33
N PRO A 21 4.90 0.79 -7.22
CA PRO A 21 3.85 -0.15 -6.83
C PRO A 21 4.46 -1.47 -6.36
N THR A 22 3.88 -2.04 -5.30
CA THR A 22 4.27 -3.37 -4.81
C THR A 22 3.55 -4.45 -5.61
N PRO A 23 4.16 -5.65 -5.78
CA PRO A 23 3.54 -6.71 -6.56
C PRO A 23 2.30 -7.28 -5.88
N ILE A 24 1.38 -7.80 -6.72
CA ILE A 24 0.31 -8.69 -6.29
C ILE A 24 0.70 -10.09 -6.76
N GLN A 25 0.84 -11.01 -5.83
CA GLN A 25 1.29 -12.37 -6.11
C GLN A 25 0.18 -13.36 -5.83
N ARG A 26 -0.05 -14.28 -6.78
CA ARG A 26 -0.99 -15.37 -6.57
C ARG A 26 -0.37 -16.44 -5.67
N LEU A 27 -1.16 -16.93 -4.73
CA LEU A 27 -0.74 -17.96 -3.78
C LEU A 27 -1.24 -19.33 -4.22
N ALA A 28 -0.73 -19.82 -5.36
CA ALA A 28 -1.19 -21.08 -5.97
C ALA A 28 -0.97 -22.29 -5.05
N GLY A 29 0.14 -22.34 -4.33
CA GLY A 29 0.42 -23.42 -3.37
C GLY A 29 -0.56 -23.43 -2.22
N LEU A 30 -0.90 -22.28 -1.67
CA LEU A 30 -1.88 -22.16 -0.59
C LEU A 30 -3.29 -22.50 -1.10
N GLU A 31 -3.64 -22.07 -2.31
CA GLU A 31 -4.92 -22.46 -2.94
C GLU A 31 -5.05 -23.97 -3.03
N ALA A 32 -3.99 -24.65 -3.47
CA ALA A 32 -3.98 -26.10 -3.58
C ALA A 32 -4.11 -26.78 -2.20
N ALA A 33 -3.36 -26.29 -1.21
CA ALA A 33 -3.39 -26.85 0.14
C ALA A 33 -4.76 -26.73 0.81
N LEU A 34 -5.47 -25.63 0.53
CA LEU A 34 -6.80 -25.36 1.11
C LEU A 34 -7.96 -25.87 0.26
N GLY A 35 -7.70 -26.45 -0.93
CA GLY A 35 -8.74 -26.81 -1.85
C GLY A 35 -9.55 -25.63 -2.40
N ALA A 36 -8.98 -24.43 -2.33
CA ALA A 36 -9.68 -23.18 -2.72
C ALA A 36 -10.09 -23.20 -4.19
N ALA A 37 -9.24 -23.75 -5.07
CA ALA A 37 -9.51 -23.80 -6.50
C ALA A 37 -10.76 -24.63 -6.82
N ALA A 38 -11.02 -25.70 -6.07
CA ALA A 38 -12.20 -26.54 -6.25
C ALA A 38 -13.50 -25.77 -5.95
N ASN A 39 -13.41 -24.71 -5.14
CA ASN A 39 -14.52 -23.83 -4.80
C ASN A 39 -14.52 -22.52 -5.61
N GLY A 40 -13.70 -22.44 -6.67
CA GLY A 40 -13.60 -21.25 -7.51
C GLY A 40 -12.95 -20.04 -6.84
N VAL A 41 -12.21 -20.26 -5.76
CA VAL A 41 -11.54 -19.18 -5.01
C VAL A 41 -10.08 -19.05 -5.44
N ARG A 42 -9.65 -17.82 -5.70
CA ARG A 42 -8.24 -17.47 -5.96
C ARG A 42 -7.73 -16.60 -4.84
N LEU A 43 -6.52 -16.92 -4.36
CA LEU A 43 -5.89 -16.20 -3.27
C LEU A 43 -4.70 -15.40 -3.78
N TYR A 44 -4.65 -14.14 -3.38
CA TYR A 44 -3.57 -13.23 -3.74
C TYR A 44 -3.03 -12.54 -2.50
N VAL A 45 -1.77 -12.14 -2.55
CA VAL A 45 -1.16 -11.29 -1.53
C VAL A 45 -0.62 -10.01 -2.18
N LYS A 46 -0.93 -8.88 -1.57
CA LYS A 46 -0.30 -7.61 -1.89
C LYS A 46 1.01 -7.55 -1.12
N ARG A 47 2.13 -7.53 -1.82
CA ARG A 47 3.47 -7.66 -1.24
C ARG A 47 3.97 -6.33 -0.67
N ASP A 48 3.32 -5.83 0.38
CA ASP A 48 3.75 -4.60 1.05
C ASP A 48 5.00 -4.80 1.92
N ASP A 49 5.51 -6.01 2.00
CA ASP A 49 6.85 -6.31 2.49
C ASP A 49 7.96 -5.97 1.48
N HIS A 50 7.60 -5.79 0.20
CA HIS A 50 8.52 -5.38 -0.87
C HIS A 50 8.65 -3.86 -0.95
N MET A 51 9.07 -3.25 0.14
CA MET A 51 9.38 -1.83 0.21
C MET A 51 10.76 -1.67 0.82
N SER A 52 11.59 -0.81 0.25
CA SER A 52 12.99 -0.66 0.68
C SER A 52 13.12 0.06 2.03
N LEU A 53 12.24 1.01 2.31
CA LEU A 53 12.36 1.86 3.49
C LEU A 53 11.71 1.18 4.70
N GLY A 54 12.44 1.13 5.82
CA GLY A 54 11.92 0.68 7.11
C GLY A 54 11.49 -0.78 7.16
N GLY A 55 11.95 -1.62 6.24
CA GLY A 55 11.54 -3.02 6.16
C GLY A 55 10.14 -3.23 5.58
N GLY A 56 9.52 -2.20 5.05
CA GLY A 56 8.21 -2.28 4.41
C GLY A 56 7.05 -2.25 5.39
N GLY A 57 5.93 -2.87 4.99
CA GLY A 57 4.69 -2.89 5.75
C GLY A 57 3.69 -1.82 5.33
N ASN A 58 2.45 -1.94 5.79
CA ASN A 58 1.36 -1.08 5.36
C ASN A 58 1.45 0.37 5.86
N LYS A 59 2.25 0.62 6.89
CA LYS A 59 2.35 1.96 7.50
C LYS A 59 3.03 2.98 6.59
N LEU A 60 3.93 2.55 5.71
CA LEU A 60 4.59 3.44 4.75
C LEU A 60 3.59 4.17 3.87
N ARG A 61 2.52 3.52 3.44
CA ARG A 61 1.48 4.15 2.64
C ARG A 61 0.79 5.29 3.37
N LYS A 62 0.48 5.08 4.65
CA LYS A 62 -0.11 6.13 5.50
C LYS A 62 0.87 7.26 5.76
N LEU A 63 2.13 6.91 6.02
CA LEU A 63 3.16 7.89 6.33
C LEU A 63 3.42 8.85 5.18
N GLU A 64 3.29 8.40 3.93
CA GLU A 64 3.40 9.30 2.78
C GLU A 64 2.44 10.48 2.89
N TYR A 65 1.21 10.23 3.30
CA TYR A 65 0.19 11.27 3.42
C TYR A 65 0.32 12.08 4.70
N LEU A 66 0.68 11.44 5.82
CA LEU A 66 0.91 12.14 7.09
C LEU A 66 2.10 13.09 6.98
N LEU A 67 3.19 12.65 6.36
CA LEU A 67 4.36 13.50 6.14
C LEU A 67 4.10 14.56 5.09
N GLY A 68 3.31 14.23 4.07
CA GLY A 68 2.86 15.20 3.07
C GLY A 68 2.06 16.33 3.70
N GLU A 69 1.14 16.00 4.61
CA GLU A 69 0.37 16.99 5.35
C GLU A 69 1.27 17.84 6.24
N ALA A 70 2.15 17.21 7.01
CA ALA A 70 3.09 17.93 7.88
C ALA A 70 3.95 18.91 7.08
N ARG A 71 4.46 18.48 5.94
CA ARG A 71 5.24 19.34 5.05
C ARG A 71 4.42 20.51 4.50
N GLY A 72 3.17 20.24 4.11
CA GLY A 72 2.24 21.26 3.62
C GLY A 72 1.91 22.30 4.67
N MET A 73 1.95 21.93 5.94
CA MET A 73 1.75 22.83 7.08
C MET A 73 3.03 23.60 7.47
N GLY A 74 4.14 23.34 6.81
CA GLY A 74 5.42 23.97 7.14
C GLY A 74 6.09 23.41 8.40
N ALA A 75 5.70 22.20 8.82
CA ALA A 75 6.32 21.55 9.97
C ALA A 75 7.78 21.21 9.71
N ASP A 76 8.65 21.46 10.67
CA ASP A 76 10.07 21.08 10.62
C ASP A 76 10.41 19.93 11.56
N THR A 77 9.46 19.50 12.38
CA THR A 77 9.65 18.45 13.38
C THR A 77 8.41 17.59 13.47
N VAL A 78 8.63 16.29 13.59
CA VAL A 78 7.55 15.30 13.79
C VAL A 78 7.82 14.57 15.10
N VAL A 79 6.79 14.47 15.94
CA VAL A 79 6.87 13.76 17.22
C VAL A 79 5.99 12.51 17.14
N THR A 80 6.52 11.37 17.55
CA THR A 80 5.80 10.09 17.54
C THR A 80 5.63 9.53 18.94
#